data_188e53f7a2215944c14637e6340a2bce
#
_entry.id   188e53f7a2215944c14637e6340a2bce
#
_cell.length_a   1.000
_cell.length_b   1.000
_cell.length_c   1.000
_cell.angle_alpha   90.00
_cell.angle_beta   90.00
_cell.angle_gamma   90.00
#
_symmetry.space_group_name_H-M   'P 1'
#
loop_
_entity.id
_entity.type
_entity.pdbx_description
1 polymer ?
#
loop_
_entity_poly.entity_id
_entity_poly.type
_entity_poly.pdbx_seq_one_letter_code
_entity_poly.pdbx_strand_id
1 'polypeptide(L)'
;GQDSTVCLAWALNRFRQVETIGFDYGQRHEVELECRQKVREELRTQFPKWGKRLGDDHLLDLALLGQISDTALTQQREIEMTESGMPNTFVPGRNLLFLATAAVPAFRRGASVLVGGMCETDYSGYPDCRDNTLKALQVALSLGLARPMTIDTPLMFLDKAATWALAHAL
;
A
#
# COMPACT_ATOMS: atom_id res chain seq x y z
N GLY A 1 -1.68 7.96 5.11
CA GLY A 1 -3.13 8.15 5.09
C GLY A 1 -3.86 7.10 5.93
N GLN A 2 -5.17 7.26 6.11
CA GLN A 2 -6.00 6.40 6.96
C GLN A 2 -5.83 4.90 6.66
N ASP A 3 -6.02 4.51 5.41
CA ASP A 3 -6.05 3.10 5.00
C ASP A 3 -4.73 2.39 5.30
N SER A 4 -3.60 3.02 4.98
CA SER A 4 -2.27 2.46 5.29
C SER A 4 -2.02 2.36 6.78
N THR A 5 -2.53 3.30 7.60
CA THR A 5 -2.39 3.27 9.06
C THR A 5 -3.20 2.12 9.65
N VAL A 6 -4.44 1.92 9.19
CA VAL A 6 -5.29 0.79 9.63
C VAL A 6 -4.65 -0.55 9.23
N CYS A 7 -4.12 -0.66 8.02
CA CYS A 7 -3.40 -1.86 7.57
C CYS A 7 -2.14 -2.13 8.41
N LEU A 8 -1.40 -1.09 8.80
CA LEU A 8 -0.23 -1.25 9.67
C LEU A 8 -0.65 -1.75 11.06
N ALA A 9 -1.68 -1.16 11.67
CA ALA A 9 -2.22 -1.60 12.96
C ALA A 9 -2.73 -3.06 12.87
N TRP A 10 -3.47 -3.39 11.82
CA TRP A 10 -3.94 -4.74 11.56
C TRP A 10 -2.78 -5.75 11.45
N ALA A 11 -1.74 -5.40 10.72
CA ALA A 11 -0.55 -6.25 10.57
C ALA A 11 0.19 -6.42 11.91
N LEU A 12 0.40 -5.34 12.66
CA LEU A 12 1.04 -5.37 13.97
C LEU A 12 0.27 -6.20 15.00
N ASN A 13 -1.05 -6.30 14.85
CA ASN A 13 -1.87 -7.16 15.70
C ASN A 13 -1.72 -8.66 15.36
N ARG A 14 -1.41 -9.00 14.11
CA ARG A 14 -1.36 -10.39 13.61
C ARG A 14 0.04 -10.99 13.54
N PHE A 15 1.02 -10.21 13.10
CA PHE A 15 2.37 -10.72 12.84
C PHE A 15 3.34 -10.41 13.98
N ARG A 16 4.33 -11.26 14.15
CA ARG A 16 5.38 -11.08 15.18
C ARG A 16 6.34 -9.95 14.85
N GLN A 17 6.58 -9.71 13.59
CA GLN A 17 7.41 -8.62 13.08
C GLN A 17 6.78 -8.04 11.83
N VAL A 18 6.76 -6.73 11.74
CA VAL A 18 6.20 -5.96 10.62
C VAL A 18 7.19 -4.87 10.26
N GLU A 19 7.53 -4.80 9.00
CA GLU A 19 8.32 -3.71 8.43
C GLU A 19 7.44 -2.89 7.49
N THR A 20 7.77 -1.64 7.26
CA THR A 20 6.99 -0.78 6.39
C THR A 20 7.79 -0.41 5.16
N ILE A 21 7.08 -0.32 4.01
CA ILE A 21 7.62 0.14 2.75
C ILE A 21 6.82 1.34 2.28
N GLY A 22 7.48 2.39 1.85
CA GLY A 22 6.93 3.50 1.10
C GLY A 22 7.61 3.64 -0.24
N PHE A 23 6.97 4.37 -1.12
CA PHE A 23 7.46 4.62 -2.46
C PHE A 23 7.50 6.11 -2.72
N ASP A 24 8.65 6.58 -3.21
CA ASP A 24 8.80 7.90 -3.79
C ASP A 24 8.75 7.74 -5.31
N TYR A 25 7.67 8.25 -5.91
CA TYR A 25 7.47 8.20 -7.36
C TYR A 25 7.22 9.59 -7.96
N GLY A 26 7.61 10.66 -7.24
CA GLY A 26 7.38 12.04 -7.63
C GLY A 26 5.94 12.51 -7.40
N GLN A 27 5.27 11.99 -6.37
CA GLN A 27 3.92 12.41 -5.99
C GLN A 27 3.89 13.86 -5.50
N ARG A 28 2.80 14.58 -5.80
CA ARG A 28 2.60 16.00 -5.40
C ARG A 28 2.59 16.23 -3.89
N HIS A 29 2.22 15.21 -3.10
CA HIS A 29 2.04 15.33 -1.65
C HIS A 29 3.19 14.65 -0.91
N GLU A 30 4.34 15.30 -0.85
CA GLU A 30 5.50 14.86 -0.03
C GLU A 30 5.15 14.73 1.45
N VAL A 31 4.12 15.45 1.93
CA VAL A 31 3.63 15.38 3.30
C VAL A 31 3.23 13.96 3.73
N GLU A 32 2.84 13.08 2.79
CA GLU A 32 2.55 11.69 3.09
C GLU A 32 3.81 10.92 3.53
N LEU A 33 4.95 11.22 2.94
CA LEU A 33 6.22 10.61 3.31
C LEU A 33 6.68 11.08 4.71
N GLU A 34 6.47 12.35 5.04
CA GLU A 34 6.76 12.88 6.37
C GLU A 34 5.82 12.30 7.44
N CYS A 35 4.51 12.21 7.14
CA CYS A 35 3.52 11.67 8.06
C CYS A 35 3.77 10.20 8.40
N ARG A 36 4.41 9.43 7.52
CA ARG A 36 4.75 8.03 7.79
C ARG A 36 5.57 7.87 9.06
N GLN A 37 6.62 8.67 9.21
CA GLN A 37 7.50 8.59 10.38
C GLN A 37 6.75 8.96 11.66
N LYS A 38 5.92 10.00 11.62
CA LYS A 38 5.10 10.41 12.75
C LYS A 38 4.15 9.29 13.19
N VAL A 39 3.43 8.68 12.25
CA VAL A 39 2.52 7.56 12.54
C VAL A 39 3.27 6.38 13.15
N ARG A 40 4.43 6.02 12.61
CA ARG A 40 5.25 4.92 13.13
C ARG A 40 5.71 5.20 14.58
N GLU A 41 6.15 6.42 14.86
CA GLU A 41 6.59 6.82 16.19
C GLU A 41 5.42 6.85 17.19
N GLU A 42 4.26 7.35 16.80
CA GLU A 42 3.06 7.31 17.62
C GLU A 42 2.63 5.89 17.95
N LEU A 43 2.59 4.99 16.96
CA LEU A 43 2.26 3.58 17.18
C LEU A 43 3.28 2.91 18.11
N ARG A 44 4.56 3.25 18.00
CA ARG A 44 5.62 2.68 18.84
C ARG A 44 5.48 3.15 20.29
N THR A 45 5.16 4.42 20.51
CA THR A 45 5.08 5.02 21.85
C THR A 45 3.76 4.74 22.55
N GLN A 46 2.64 4.84 21.84
CA GLN A 46 1.31 4.66 22.42
C GLN A 46 0.92 3.18 22.60
N PHE A 47 1.47 2.29 21.78
CA PHE A 47 1.17 0.85 21.78
C PHE A 47 2.45 0.01 21.96
N PRO A 48 2.97 -0.15 23.19
CA PRO A 48 4.25 -0.83 23.41
C PRO A 48 4.34 -2.27 22.88
N LYS A 49 3.21 -2.98 22.82
CA LYS A 49 3.15 -4.33 22.22
C LYS A 49 3.41 -4.28 20.71
N TRP A 50 2.85 -3.31 20.02
CA TRP A 50 3.07 -3.08 18.59
C TRP A 50 4.46 -2.51 18.33
N GLY A 51 4.93 -1.60 19.19
CA GLY A 51 6.27 -1.04 19.09
C GLY A 51 7.39 -2.07 19.06
N LYS A 52 7.23 -3.17 19.82
CA LYS A 52 8.17 -4.31 19.80
C LYS A 52 8.14 -5.14 18.49
N ARG A 53 7.04 -5.06 17.74
CA ARG A 53 6.84 -5.78 16.47
C ARG A 53 7.17 -4.93 15.25
N LEU A 54 7.19 -3.59 15.43
CA LEU A 54 7.47 -2.63 14.37
C LEU A 54 8.98 -2.55 14.11
N GLY A 55 9.41 -3.15 13.03
CA GLY A 55 10.79 -3.18 12.57
C GLY A 55 11.18 -1.98 11.72
N ASP A 56 12.01 -2.24 10.71
CA ASP A 56 12.58 -1.21 9.84
C ASP A 56 11.55 -0.53 8.95
N ASP A 57 11.90 0.66 8.48
CA ASP A 57 11.15 1.40 7.46
C ASP A 57 12.00 1.52 6.20
N HIS A 58 11.40 1.22 5.06
CA HIS A 58 12.04 1.26 3.77
C HIS A 58 11.35 2.30 2.88
N LEU A 59 12.12 3.18 2.27
CA LEU A 59 11.66 4.08 1.23
C LEU A 59 12.33 3.67 -0.09
N LEU A 60 11.53 3.30 -1.07
CA LEU A 60 12.02 2.89 -2.38
C LEU A 60 11.75 3.98 -3.40
N ASP A 61 12.80 4.32 -4.15
CA ASP A 61 12.71 5.27 -5.26
C ASP A 61 12.06 4.57 -6.47
N LEU A 62 10.93 5.09 -6.92
CA LEU A 62 10.22 4.73 -8.14
C LEU A 62 10.00 5.95 -9.04
N ALA A 63 10.93 6.89 -9.08
CA ALA A 63 10.85 8.11 -9.88
C ALA A 63 10.55 7.83 -11.37
N LEU A 64 10.97 6.66 -11.89
CA LEU A 64 10.63 6.21 -13.23
C LEU A 64 9.10 6.15 -13.45
N LEU A 65 8.33 5.75 -12.45
CA LEU A 65 6.87 5.72 -12.54
C LEU A 65 6.29 7.11 -12.76
N GLY A 66 6.84 8.11 -12.08
CA GLY A 66 6.46 9.52 -12.30
C GLY A 66 6.81 10.03 -13.69
N GLN A 67 7.91 9.55 -14.28
CA GLN A 67 8.35 9.96 -15.62
C GLN A 67 7.49 9.35 -16.74
N ILE A 68 7.01 8.12 -16.58
CA ILE A 68 6.22 7.42 -17.60
C ILE A 68 4.71 7.59 -17.42
N SER A 69 4.26 8.15 -16.29
CA SER A 69 2.85 8.40 -16.02
C SER A 69 2.51 9.87 -16.18
N ASP A 70 1.76 10.20 -17.21
CA ASP A 70 1.22 11.54 -17.46
C ASP A 70 -0.14 11.70 -16.77
N THR A 71 -0.15 11.86 -15.44
CA THR A 71 -1.39 11.92 -14.66
C THR A 71 -1.43 13.14 -13.73
N ALA A 72 -2.62 13.49 -13.24
CA ALA A 72 -2.80 14.60 -12.29
C ALA A 72 -2.13 14.34 -10.92
N LEU A 73 -1.71 13.11 -10.61
CA LEU A 73 -0.92 12.80 -9.41
C LEU A 73 0.56 13.18 -9.56
N THR A 74 1.08 13.18 -10.77
CA THR A 74 2.49 13.49 -11.08
C THR A 74 2.67 14.86 -11.70
N GLN A 75 1.58 15.50 -12.19
CA GLN A 75 1.59 16.81 -12.80
C GLN A 75 0.56 17.77 -12.16
N GLN A 76 0.78 19.09 -12.30
CA GLN A 76 -0.16 20.12 -11.85
C GLN A 76 -1.34 20.26 -12.84
N ARG A 77 -2.32 19.36 -12.75
CA ARG A 77 -3.56 19.39 -13.51
C ARG A 77 -4.76 19.28 -12.58
N GLU A 78 -5.90 19.83 -12.98
CA GLU A 78 -7.17 19.60 -12.27
C GLU A 78 -7.58 18.12 -12.38
N ILE A 79 -8.29 17.64 -11.35
CA ILE A 79 -8.79 16.26 -11.33
C ILE A 79 -10.06 16.21 -12.18
N GLU A 80 -10.00 15.46 -13.27
CA GLU A 80 -11.09 15.28 -14.22
C GLU A 80 -11.32 13.80 -14.54
N MET A 81 -12.53 13.48 -14.98
CA MET A 81 -12.82 12.15 -15.52
C MET A 81 -12.41 12.11 -16.99
N THR A 82 -11.64 11.09 -17.35
CA THR A 82 -11.24 10.87 -18.74
C THR A 82 -12.39 10.28 -19.56
N GLU A 83 -12.27 10.31 -20.89
CA GLU A 83 -13.22 9.68 -21.80
C GLU A 83 -13.43 8.17 -21.54
N SER A 84 -12.43 7.51 -20.97
CA SER A 84 -12.51 6.11 -20.56
C SER A 84 -13.28 5.87 -19.26
N GLY A 85 -13.82 6.92 -18.62
CA GLY A 85 -14.54 6.83 -17.35
C GLY A 85 -13.63 6.63 -16.12
N MET A 86 -12.32 6.77 -16.28
CA MET A 86 -11.35 6.71 -15.19
C MET A 86 -10.92 8.13 -14.80
N PRO A 87 -10.70 8.42 -13.49
CA PRO A 87 -10.10 9.68 -13.09
C PRO A 87 -8.70 9.86 -13.69
N ASN A 88 -8.33 11.08 -14.06
CA ASN A 88 -6.99 11.40 -14.56
C ASN A 88 -5.88 11.28 -13.48
N THR A 89 -6.26 10.95 -12.26
CA THR A 89 -5.36 10.52 -11.16
C THR A 89 -4.94 9.06 -11.26
N PHE A 90 -5.54 8.29 -12.16
CA PHE A 90 -5.18 6.89 -12.35
C PHE A 90 -3.78 6.76 -12.98
N VAL A 91 -2.87 6.16 -12.24
CA VAL A 91 -1.56 5.74 -12.74
C VAL A 91 -1.65 4.26 -13.07
N PRO A 92 -1.72 3.89 -14.37
CA PRO A 92 -1.94 2.50 -14.76
C PRO A 92 -0.91 1.54 -14.17
N GLY A 93 -1.38 0.52 -13.47
CA GLY A 93 -0.52 -0.51 -12.88
C GLY A 93 0.32 -0.08 -11.68
N ARG A 94 0.09 1.11 -11.10
CA ARG A 94 0.87 1.60 -9.95
C ARG A 94 0.93 0.59 -8.81
N ASN A 95 -0.20 0.02 -8.40
CA ASN A 95 -0.23 -0.94 -7.30
C ASN A 95 0.45 -2.27 -7.65
N LEU A 96 0.41 -2.68 -8.91
CA LEU A 96 1.17 -3.85 -9.38
C LEU A 96 2.68 -3.62 -9.25
N LEU A 97 3.17 -2.44 -9.66
CA LEU A 97 4.58 -2.07 -9.54
C LEU A 97 5.01 -1.95 -8.07
N PHE A 98 4.18 -1.33 -7.22
CA PHE A 98 4.45 -1.22 -5.78
C PHE A 98 4.62 -2.59 -5.13
N LEU A 99 3.67 -3.49 -5.36
CA LEU A 99 3.71 -4.82 -4.75
C LEU A 99 4.84 -5.69 -5.33
N ALA A 100 5.07 -5.63 -6.65
CA ALA A 100 6.17 -6.36 -7.27
C ALA A 100 7.52 -5.86 -6.74
N THR A 101 7.71 -4.55 -6.63
CA THR A 101 8.94 -3.96 -6.09
C THR A 101 9.10 -4.28 -4.61
N ALA A 102 8.02 -4.24 -3.81
CA ALA A 102 8.05 -4.59 -2.40
C ALA A 102 8.38 -6.07 -2.16
N ALA A 103 7.98 -6.95 -3.07
CA ALA A 103 8.23 -8.40 -2.95
C ALA A 103 9.73 -8.73 -2.91
N VAL A 104 10.57 -7.94 -3.58
CA VAL A 104 12.02 -8.19 -3.65
C VAL A 104 12.69 -8.02 -2.27
N PRO A 105 12.61 -6.85 -1.60
CA PRO A 105 13.15 -6.71 -0.25
C PRO A 105 12.46 -7.64 0.76
N ALA A 106 11.15 -7.87 0.65
CA ALA A 106 10.44 -8.81 1.49
C ALA A 106 11.05 -10.22 1.39
N PHE A 107 11.27 -10.72 0.18
CA PHE A 107 11.93 -12.00 -0.06
C PHE A 107 13.31 -12.06 0.59
N ARG A 108 14.15 -11.03 0.41
CA ARG A 108 15.52 -10.97 0.95
C ARG A 108 15.54 -10.93 2.47
N ARG A 109 14.53 -10.35 3.10
CA ARG A 109 14.39 -10.25 4.56
C ARG A 109 13.62 -11.42 5.19
N GLY A 110 13.23 -12.39 4.39
CA GLY A 110 12.54 -13.58 4.87
C GLY A 110 11.04 -13.38 5.12
N ALA A 111 10.48 -12.22 4.77
CA ALA A 111 9.04 -12.00 4.82
C ALA A 111 8.34 -12.71 3.65
N SER A 112 7.13 -13.20 3.89
CA SER A 112 6.30 -13.91 2.92
C SER A 112 4.91 -13.29 2.73
N VAL A 113 4.63 -12.20 3.44
CA VAL A 113 3.34 -11.52 3.39
C VAL A 113 3.57 -10.04 3.08
N LEU A 114 2.86 -9.55 2.08
CA LEU A 114 2.71 -8.14 1.77
C LEU A 114 1.31 -7.71 2.21
N VAL A 115 1.21 -6.60 2.95
CA VAL A 115 -0.08 -6.05 3.38
C VAL A 115 -0.29 -4.72 2.70
N GLY A 116 -1.43 -4.57 2.02
CA GLY A 116 -1.79 -3.35 1.31
C GLY A 116 -3.20 -2.86 1.62
N GLY A 117 -3.41 -1.55 1.48
CA GLY A 117 -4.70 -0.89 1.73
C GLY A 117 -5.59 -0.77 0.49
N MET A 118 -5.42 -1.64 -0.51
CA MET A 118 -6.28 -1.65 -1.69
C MET A 118 -7.69 -2.09 -1.33
N CYS A 119 -8.68 -1.51 -2.02
CA CYS A 119 -10.09 -1.66 -1.73
C CYS A 119 -10.88 -1.61 -3.05
N GLU A 120 -11.79 -2.57 -3.26
CA GLU A 120 -12.69 -2.59 -4.43
C GLU A 120 -13.91 -1.68 -4.24
N THR A 121 -14.28 -1.39 -3.00
CA THR A 121 -15.45 -0.56 -2.67
C THR A 121 -15.15 0.93 -2.76
N ASP A 122 -13.91 1.31 -3.03
CA ASP A 122 -13.54 2.71 -3.20
C ASP A 122 -14.06 3.24 -4.55
N TYR A 123 -14.52 4.48 -4.54
CA TYR A 123 -15.20 5.14 -5.67
C TYR A 123 -14.36 5.21 -6.95
N SER A 124 -13.04 5.03 -6.84
CA SER A 124 -12.10 5.12 -7.95
C SER A 124 -12.14 3.93 -8.91
N GLY A 125 -12.56 2.75 -8.45
CA GLY A 125 -12.71 1.53 -9.28
C GLY A 125 -11.45 1.08 -10.03
N TYR A 126 -10.26 1.46 -9.55
CA TYR A 126 -9.01 1.18 -10.25
C TYR A 126 -8.79 -0.33 -10.46
N PRO A 127 -8.53 -0.77 -11.71
CA PRO A 127 -8.36 -2.19 -12.02
C PRO A 127 -7.25 -2.87 -11.21
N ASP A 128 -6.18 -2.14 -10.87
CA ASP A 128 -5.04 -2.63 -10.10
C ASP A 128 -5.27 -2.69 -8.58
N CYS A 129 -6.47 -2.26 -8.11
CA CYS A 129 -6.91 -2.44 -6.73
C CYS A 129 -7.82 -3.66 -6.53
N ARG A 130 -8.29 -4.30 -7.60
CA ARG A 130 -9.27 -5.39 -7.54
C ARG A 130 -8.68 -6.65 -6.94
N ASP A 131 -9.49 -7.38 -6.16
CA ASP A 131 -9.09 -8.62 -5.49
C ASP A 131 -8.54 -9.67 -6.46
N ASN A 132 -9.20 -9.87 -7.61
CA ASN A 132 -8.75 -10.81 -8.62
C ASN A 132 -7.39 -10.43 -9.24
N THR A 133 -7.15 -9.13 -9.45
CA THR A 133 -5.87 -8.62 -9.96
C THR A 133 -4.75 -8.90 -8.96
N LEU A 134 -4.98 -8.63 -7.68
CA LEU A 134 -3.99 -8.86 -6.63
C LEU A 134 -3.72 -10.34 -6.39
N LYS A 135 -4.73 -11.20 -6.50
CA LYS A 135 -4.56 -12.66 -6.45
C LYS A 135 -3.75 -13.19 -7.62
N ALA A 136 -3.98 -12.68 -8.83
CA ALA A 136 -3.16 -13.03 -9.98
C ALA A 136 -1.69 -12.60 -9.80
N LEU A 137 -1.45 -11.39 -9.27
CA LEU A 137 -0.11 -10.92 -8.94
C LEU A 137 0.55 -11.79 -7.86
N GLN A 138 -0.18 -12.18 -6.81
CA GLN A 138 0.32 -13.08 -5.77
C GLN A 138 0.83 -14.40 -6.36
N VAL A 139 0.09 -14.99 -7.30
CA VAL A 139 0.52 -16.20 -7.99
C VAL A 139 1.79 -15.95 -8.80
N ALA A 140 1.83 -14.86 -9.56
CA ALA A 140 3.00 -14.51 -10.36
C ALA A 140 4.25 -14.30 -9.50
N LEU A 141 4.12 -13.60 -8.36
CA LEU A 141 5.22 -13.39 -7.40
C LEU A 141 5.69 -14.70 -6.77
N SER A 142 4.75 -15.56 -6.39
CA SER A 142 5.08 -16.85 -5.79
C SER A 142 5.86 -17.75 -6.74
N LEU A 143 5.47 -17.76 -8.01
CA LEU A 143 6.16 -18.52 -9.06
C LEU A 143 7.52 -17.90 -9.41
N GLY A 144 7.55 -16.58 -9.60
CA GLY A 144 8.78 -15.87 -10.02
C GLY A 144 9.86 -15.86 -8.95
N LEU A 145 9.48 -15.89 -7.67
CA LEU A 145 10.41 -15.95 -6.54
C LEU A 145 10.69 -17.39 -6.07
N ALA A 146 10.06 -18.39 -6.68
CA ALA A 146 10.11 -19.81 -6.27
C ALA A 146 9.86 -20.01 -4.76
N ARG A 147 8.97 -19.17 -4.18
CA ARG A 147 8.65 -19.15 -2.76
C ARG A 147 7.22 -18.61 -2.57
N PRO A 148 6.40 -19.23 -1.70
CA PRO A 148 5.07 -18.71 -1.41
C PRO A 148 5.11 -17.26 -0.92
N MET A 149 4.38 -16.38 -1.61
CA MET A 149 4.13 -14.99 -1.23
C MET A 149 2.63 -14.79 -1.09
N THR A 150 2.20 -14.08 -0.07
CA THR A 150 0.80 -13.72 0.15
C THR A 150 0.63 -12.20 0.03
N ILE A 151 -0.46 -11.76 -0.59
CA ILE A 151 -0.88 -10.36 -0.59
C ILE A 151 -2.16 -10.29 0.23
N ASP A 152 -2.07 -9.72 1.43
CA ASP A 152 -3.22 -9.49 2.32
C ASP A 152 -3.74 -8.07 2.14
N THR A 153 -5.04 -7.95 1.91
CA THR A 153 -5.75 -6.68 1.71
C THR A 153 -6.93 -6.59 2.68
N PRO A 154 -6.67 -6.25 3.95
CA PRO A 154 -7.69 -6.30 5.00
C PRO A 154 -8.86 -5.35 4.77
N LEU A 155 -8.73 -4.38 3.89
CA LEU A 155 -9.75 -3.39 3.57
C LEU A 155 -10.52 -3.70 2.27
N MET A 156 -10.20 -4.80 1.57
CA MET A 156 -10.65 -5.08 0.20
C MET A 156 -12.16 -4.87 -0.01
N PHE A 157 -12.97 -5.31 0.93
CA PHE A 157 -14.43 -5.27 0.83
C PHE A 157 -15.08 -4.36 1.91
N LEU A 158 -14.29 -3.49 2.54
CA LEU A 158 -14.77 -2.56 3.56
C LEU A 158 -15.07 -1.19 2.94
N ASP A 159 -16.19 -0.62 3.31
CA ASP A 159 -16.43 0.81 3.08
C ASP A 159 -15.69 1.68 4.12
N LYS A 160 -15.77 2.99 3.99
CA LYS A 160 -15.08 3.91 4.90
C LYS A 160 -15.58 3.78 6.35
N ALA A 161 -16.86 3.52 6.57
CA ALA A 161 -17.41 3.33 7.92
C ALA A 161 -16.89 2.05 8.56
N ALA A 162 -16.87 0.94 7.80
CA ALA A 162 -16.33 -0.34 8.25
C ALA A 162 -14.81 -0.27 8.48
N THR A 163 -14.07 0.50 7.67
CA THR A 163 -12.64 0.75 7.88
C THR A 163 -12.39 1.49 9.20
N TRP A 164 -13.21 2.49 9.55
CA TRP A 164 -13.15 3.15 10.86
C TRP A 164 -13.53 2.21 12.01
N ALA A 165 -14.57 1.38 11.82
CA ALA A 165 -14.95 0.38 12.82
C ALA A 165 -13.80 -0.61 13.07
N LEU A 166 -13.13 -1.07 12.01
CA LEU A 166 -11.94 -1.91 12.14
C LEU A 166 -10.81 -1.20 12.92
N ALA A 167 -10.54 0.07 12.60
CA ALA A 167 -9.52 0.85 13.31
C ALA A 167 -9.81 0.97 14.82
N HIS A 168 -11.07 1.11 15.20
CA HIS A 168 -11.48 1.16 16.60
C HIS A 168 -11.39 -0.20 17.31
N ALA A 169 -11.51 -1.29 16.58
CA ALA A 169 -11.46 -2.64 17.14
C ALA A 169 -10.03 -3.17 17.34
N LEU A 170 -9.05 -2.54 16.74
CA LEU A 170 -7.63 -2.90 16.84
C LEU A 170 -6.95 -2.31 18.05
#